data_e599a09a3d8a2705bd78338eacea505f
#
_entry.id   e599a09a3d8a2705bd78338eacea505f
#
_cell.length_a   1.000
_cell.length_b   1.000
_cell.length_c   1.000
_cell.angle_alpha   90.00
_cell.angle_beta   90.00
_cell.angle_gamma   90.00
#
_symmetry.space_group_name_H-M   'P 1'
#
loop_
_entity.id
_entity.type
_entity.pdbx_description
1 polymer ?
#
loop_
_entity_poly.entity_id
_entity_poly.type
_entity_poly.pdbx_seq_one_letter_code
_entity_poly.pdbx_strand_id
1 'polypeptide(L)'
;MRILLAEDDAVVAQTLTAILTALGHEVDAADNGIDAWALWQVSAHRVVVSDWLMPGLDGLELCRKIRARPPGPYTYFMMQTIRTGLGNFLEAMKAGADDFITKPIVPEELVARLEVAERILGLREELLTLEGLLAVCSYCKRIRDVNDEWMSLERYVEAHSPARFSHGVCPDCYEKYLRSQVEG
;
A
#
# COMPACT_ATOMS: atom_id res chain seq x y z
N MET A 1 4.70 -9.15 9.01
CA MET A 1 4.55 -8.03 8.01
C MET A 1 5.88 -7.33 7.81
N ARG A 2 5.97 -6.50 6.75
CA ARG A 2 7.08 -5.57 6.57
C ARG A 2 6.69 -4.18 7.09
N ILE A 3 7.46 -3.67 8.05
CA ILE A 3 7.21 -2.41 8.77
C ILE A 3 8.34 -1.44 8.46
N LEU A 4 8.00 -0.20 8.15
CA LEU A 4 8.95 0.91 8.09
C LEU A 4 8.88 1.66 9.43
N LEU A 5 10.00 1.76 10.11
CA LEU A 5 10.16 2.56 11.31
C LEU A 5 10.94 3.83 10.96
N ALA A 6 10.33 5.00 11.16
CA ALA A 6 10.97 6.29 10.99
C ALA A 6 11.11 6.97 12.37
N GLU A 7 12.34 7.04 12.88
CA GLU A 7 12.64 7.50 14.24
C GLU A 7 14.09 8.04 14.28
N ASP A 8 14.28 9.30 14.66
CA ASP A 8 15.57 9.96 14.69
C ASP A 8 16.37 9.70 15.98
N ASP A 9 15.70 9.27 17.05
CA ASP A 9 16.39 8.80 18.25
C ASP A 9 16.85 7.36 18.07
N ALA A 10 18.16 7.18 17.97
CA ALA A 10 18.77 5.86 17.74
C ALA A 10 18.46 4.82 18.84
N VAL A 11 18.28 5.24 20.10
CA VAL A 11 17.97 4.35 21.22
C VAL A 11 16.53 3.86 21.10
N VAL A 12 15.61 4.78 20.80
CA VAL A 12 14.20 4.46 20.56
C VAL A 12 14.06 3.57 19.34
N ALA A 13 14.71 3.92 18.23
CA ALA A 13 14.71 3.13 16.99
C ALA A 13 15.20 1.69 17.21
N GLN A 14 16.33 1.50 17.92
CA GLN A 14 16.85 0.16 18.24
C GLN A 14 15.88 -0.63 19.12
N THR A 15 15.30 0.01 20.13
CA THR A 15 14.34 -0.63 21.05
C THR A 15 13.10 -1.10 20.30
N LEU A 16 12.50 -0.23 19.48
CA LEU A 16 11.31 -0.56 18.71
C LEU A 16 11.60 -1.62 17.64
N THR A 17 12.75 -1.53 16.97
CA THR A 17 13.19 -2.55 16.01
C THR A 17 13.30 -3.92 16.69
N ALA A 18 13.90 -3.99 17.89
CA ALA A 18 14.02 -5.24 18.62
C ALA A 18 12.65 -5.83 19.00
N ILE A 19 11.73 -4.99 19.50
CA ILE A 19 10.35 -5.40 19.83
C ILE A 19 9.63 -5.93 18.59
N LEU A 20 9.63 -5.17 17.51
CA LEU A 20 8.93 -5.54 16.27
C LEU A 20 9.48 -6.81 15.64
N THR A 21 10.81 -6.97 15.66
CA THR A 21 11.48 -8.18 15.16
C THR A 21 11.16 -9.41 16.03
N ALA A 22 11.12 -9.24 17.36
CA ALA A 22 10.72 -10.32 18.27
C ALA A 22 9.26 -10.77 18.06
N LEU A 23 8.40 -9.90 17.56
CA LEU A 23 7.03 -10.20 17.15
C LEU A 23 6.94 -10.87 15.77
N GLY A 24 8.05 -11.10 15.10
CA GLY A 24 8.11 -11.77 13.80
C GLY A 24 7.89 -10.83 12.59
N HIS A 25 8.05 -9.52 12.76
CA HIS A 25 7.98 -8.57 11.68
C HIS A 25 9.36 -8.29 11.06
N GLU A 26 9.37 -8.00 9.76
CA GLU A 26 10.56 -7.45 9.08
C GLU A 26 10.54 -5.93 9.24
N VAL A 27 11.65 -5.35 9.71
CA VAL A 27 11.72 -3.91 10.01
C VAL A 27 12.81 -3.26 9.19
N ASP A 28 12.42 -2.28 8.38
CA ASP A 28 13.34 -1.32 7.77
C ASP A 28 13.28 -0.03 8.61
N ALA A 29 14.44 0.42 9.10
CA ALA A 29 14.53 1.61 9.94
C ALA A 29 15.17 2.78 9.17
N ALA A 30 14.65 3.98 9.36
CA ALA A 30 15.19 5.25 8.88
C ALA A 30 15.29 6.24 10.04
N ASP A 31 16.35 7.02 10.07
CA ASP A 31 16.61 8.03 11.11
C ASP A 31 16.10 9.44 10.74
N ASN A 32 15.42 9.55 9.62
CA ASN A 32 14.80 10.79 9.14
C ASN A 32 13.67 10.50 8.14
N GLY A 33 12.81 11.49 7.92
CA GLY A 33 11.67 11.32 7.04
C GLY A 33 12.01 11.25 5.54
N ILE A 34 13.15 11.78 5.11
CA ILE A 34 13.59 11.73 3.70
C ILE A 34 13.96 10.30 3.33
N ASP A 35 14.78 9.65 4.16
CA ASP A 35 15.19 8.26 3.96
C ASP A 35 14.02 7.30 4.15
N ALA A 36 13.13 7.58 5.13
CA ALA A 36 11.87 6.84 5.29
C ALA A 36 11.01 6.90 4.01
N TRP A 37 10.88 8.08 3.40
CA TRP A 37 10.18 8.23 2.13
C TRP A 37 10.84 7.44 1.00
N ALA A 38 12.18 7.48 0.89
CA ALA A 38 12.92 6.73 -0.13
C ALA A 38 12.74 5.22 0.03
N LEU A 39 12.86 4.69 1.26
CA LEU A 39 12.61 3.28 1.57
C LEU A 39 11.18 2.85 1.25
N TRP A 40 10.20 3.68 1.62
CA TRP A 40 8.80 3.37 1.35
C TRP A 40 8.49 3.28 -0.14
N GLN A 41 9.14 4.11 -0.99
CA GLN A 41 8.91 4.09 -2.43
C GLN A 41 9.42 2.82 -3.13
N VAL A 42 10.48 2.21 -2.63
CA VAL A 42 11.11 1.03 -3.25
C VAL A 42 10.66 -0.29 -2.65
N SER A 43 10.03 -0.26 -1.48
CA SER A 43 9.62 -1.46 -0.74
C SER A 43 8.13 -1.42 -0.41
N ALA A 44 7.50 -2.60 -0.42
CA ALA A 44 6.07 -2.75 -0.12
C ALA A 44 5.81 -2.81 1.39
N HIS A 45 6.05 -1.68 2.09
CA HIS A 45 5.74 -1.61 3.53
C HIS A 45 4.23 -1.55 3.75
N ARG A 46 3.74 -2.48 4.58
CA ARG A 46 2.32 -2.56 4.93
C ARG A 46 1.97 -1.63 6.10
N VAL A 47 2.93 -1.38 6.98
CA VAL A 47 2.81 -0.51 8.15
C VAL A 47 3.97 0.47 8.16
N VAL A 48 3.69 1.72 8.50
CA VAL A 48 4.67 2.74 8.84
C VAL A 48 4.43 3.16 10.28
N VAL A 49 5.48 3.11 11.10
CA VAL A 49 5.51 3.67 12.45
C VAL A 49 6.48 4.85 12.40
N SER A 50 5.98 6.08 12.55
CA SER A 50 6.78 7.28 12.34
C SER A 50 6.73 8.20 13.53
N ASP A 51 7.88 8.69 13.98
CA ASP A 51 7.88 9.86 14.87
C ASP A 51 7.26 11.05 14.13
N TRP A 52 6.67 11.93 14.91
CA TRP A 52 6.15 13.20 14.42
C TRP A 52 7.27 14.16 14.04
N LEU A 53 8.25 14.33 14.94
CA LEU A 53 9.34 15.29 14.76
C LEU A 53 10.61 14.57 14.30
N MET A 54 10.98 14.78 13.07
CA MET A 54 12.23 14.24 12.48
C MET A 54 12.91 15.30 11.61
N PRO A 55 14.23 15.21 11.44
CA PRO A 55 14.97 16.10 10.52
C PRO A 55 14.51 15.94 9.07
N GLY A 56 14.52 17.05 8.35
CA GLY A 56 14.27 17.10 6.91
C GLY A 56 12.79 17.02 6.55
N LEU A 57 12.18 15.89 6.68
CA LEU A 57 10.74 15.64 6.45
C LEU A 57 10.11 15.14 7.74
N ASP A 58 9.14 15.87 8.28
CA ASP A 58 8.45 15.45 9.49
C ASP A 58 7.44 14.30 9.23
N GLY A 59 6.96 13.66 10.31
CA GLY A 59 6.04 12.54 10.21
C GLY A 59 4.71 12.89 9.56
N LEU A 60 4.20 14.12 9.74
CA LEU A 60 2.97 14.58 9.09
C LEU A 60 3.15 14.74 7.57
N GLU A 61 4.29 15.31 7.17
CA GLU A 61 4.61 15.47 5.75
C GLU A 61 4.85 14.12 5.09
N LEU A 62 5.53 13.18 5.78
CA LEU A 62 5.69 11.80 5.32
C LEU A 62 4.33 11.12 5.12
N CYS A 63 3.43 11.24 6.09
CA CYS A 63 2.07 10.72 6.00
C CYS A 63 1.32 11.28 4.79
N ARG A 64 1.30 12.61 4.62
CA ARG A 64 0.66 13.28 3.48
C ARG A 64 1.22 12.81 2.14
N LYS A 65 2.55 12.65 2.03
CA LYS A 65 3.19 12.13 0.81
C LYS A 65 2.75 10.70 0.49
N ILE A 66 2.68 9.83 1.49
CA ILE A 66 2.19 8.46 1.33
C ILE A 66 0.73 8.46 0.86
N ARG A 67 -0.12 9.32 1.43
CA ARG A 67 -1.55 9.43 1.06
C ARG A 67 -1.77 10.05 -0.32
N ALA A 68 -0.90 10.94 -0.76
CA ALA A 68 -1.00 11.59 -2.09
C ALA A 68 -0.58 10.69 -3.26
N ARG A 69 -0.04 9.49 -2.99
CA ARG A 69 0.36 8.55 -4.05
C ARG A 69 -0.87 7.99 -4.79
N PRO A 70 -0.75 7.70 -6.11
CA PRO A 70 -1.80 7.02 -6.86
C PRO A 70 -2.22 5.68 -6.23
N PRO A 71 -3.43 5.16 -6.56
CA PRO A 71 -3.95 3.92 -6.00
C PRO A 71 -2.94 2.77 -6.05
N GLY A 72 -2.80 2.09 -4.93
CA GLY A 72 -1.89 0.96 -4.71
C GLY A 72 -2.21 0.27 -3.39
N PRO A 73 -1.41 -0.72 -2.98
CA PRO A 73 -1.60 -1.36 -1.69
C PRO A 73 -1.64 -0.36 -0.55
N TYR A 74 -2.62 -0.50 0.32
CA TYR A 74 -2.77 0.42 1.46
C TYR A 74 -1.65 0.22 2.47
N THR A 75 -1.09 1.33 2.95
CA THR A 75 -0.13 1.38 4.04
C THR A 75 -0.82 1.94 5.29
N TYR A 76 -0.85 1.18 6.36
CA TYR A 76 -1.32 1.63 7.66
C TYR A 76 -0.26 2.54 8.29
N PHE A 77 -0.64 3.76 8.64
CA PHE A 77 0.28 4.77 9.17
C PHE A 77 -0.01 5.06 10.64
N MET A 78 0.93 4.71 11.51
CA MET A 78 0.88 4.97 12.93
C MET A 78 1.85 6.12 13.28
N MET A 79 1.31 7.21 13.81
CA MET A 79 2.10 8.35 14.26
C MET A 79 2.50 8.17 15.73
N GLN A 80 3.77 8.29 16.04
CA GLN A 80 4.27 8.31 17.41
C GLN A 80 4.77 9.71 17.80
N THR A 81 4.53 10.15 19.05
CA THR A 81 4.92 11.48 19.46
C THR A 81 4.90 11.68 20.99
N ILE A 82 5.71 12.61 21.46
CA ILE A 82 5.61 13.14 22.83
C ILE A 82 4.49 14.18 22.99
N ARG A 83 3.93 14.68 21.87
CA ARG A 83 2.90 15.71 21.90
C ARG A 83 1.54 15.07 22.24
N THR A 84 1.02 15.42 23.39
CA THR A 84 -0.31 15.00 23.84
C THR A 84 -1.35 16.09 23.55
N GLY A 85 -2.62 15.72 23.62
CA GLY A 85 -3.75 16.63 23.49
C GLY A 85 -4.51 16.50 22.17
N LEU A 86 -5.78 16.90 22.24
CA LEU A 86 -6.74 16.74 21.15
C LEU A 86 -6.31 17.44 19.84
N GLY A 87 -5.66 18.59 19.93
CA GLY A 87 -5.21 19.33 18.75
C GLY A 87 -4.20 18.54 17.91
N ASN A 88 -3.20 17.96 18.54
CA ASN A 88 -2.18 17.15 17.86
C ASN A 88 -2.78 15.86 17.28
N PHE A 89 -3.64 15.18 18.05
CA PHE A 89 -4.38 14.02 17.54
C PHE A 89 -5.16 14.38 16.27
N LEU A 90 -5.94 15.45 16.29
CA LEU A 90 -6.72 15.88 15.12
C LEU A 90 -5.84 16.26 13.93
N GLU A 91 -4.66 16.82 14.17
CA GLU A 91 -3.71 17.15 13.10
C GLU A 91 -3.15 15.90 12.43
N ALA A 92 -2.75 14.89 13.20
CA ALA A 92 -2.31 13.60 12.67
C ALA A 92 -3.41 12.91 11.83
N MET A 93 -4.64 12.86 12.37
CA MET A 93 -5.78 12.27 11.66
C MET A 93 -6.11 13.02 10.37
N LYS A 94 -6.05 14.36 10.36
CA LYS A 94 -6.22 15.18 9.13
C LYS A 94 -5.11 14.97 8.11
N ALA A 95 -3.88 14.65 8.54
CA ALA A 95 -2.80 14.27 7.64
C ALA A 95 -2.99 12.89 7.01
N GLY A 96 -3.93 12.10 7.53
CA GLY A 96 -4.27 10.76 7.04
C GLY A 96 -3.63 9.62 7.84
N ALA A 97 -3.14 9.87 9.06
CA ALA A 97 -2.72 8.80 9.95
C ALA A 97 -3.91 7.90 10.33
N ASP A 98 -3.68 6.60 10.43
CA ASP A 98 -4.70 5.62 10.84
C ASP A 98 -4.73 5.46 12.35
N ASP A 99 -3.59 5.69 13.00
CA ASP A 99 -3.46 5.57 14.44
C ASP A 99 -2.42 6.56 14.99
N PHE A 100 -2.46 6.69 16.31
CA PHE A 100 -1.64 7.64 17.04
C PHE A 100 -1.23 7.04 18.39
N ILE A 101 0.07 6.99 18.68
CA ILE A 101 0.61 6.46 19.92
C ILE A 101 1.50 7.51 20.62
N THR A 102 1.36 7.64 21.93
CA THR A 102 2.16 8.61 22.71
C THR A 102 3.43 7.97 23.27
N LYS A 103 4.55 8.72 23.24
CA LYS A 103 5.79 8.33 23.90
C LYS A 103 5.71 8.65 25.41
N PRO A 104 6.26 7.80 26.30
CA PRO A 104 7.00 6.58 26.00
C PRO A 104 6.08 5.46 25.52
N ILE A 105 6.52 4.75 24.49
CA ILE A 105 5.74 3.64 23.92
C ILE A 105 5.76 2.46 24.87
N VAL A 106 4.59 2.01 25.26
CA VAL A 106 4.41 0.79 26.05
C VAL A 106 4.34 -0.38 25.06
N PRO A 107 5.20 -1.42 25.21
CA PRO A 107 5.24 -2.53 24.26
C PRO A 107 3.88 -3.22 24.04
N GLU A 108 3.12 -3.41 25.10
CA GLU A 108 1.79 -4.03 25.04
C GLU A 108 0.78 -3.18 24.26
N GLU A 109 0.89 -1.84 24.35
CA GLU A 109 0.07 -0.94 23.55
C GLU A 109 0.43 -1.03 22.06
N LEU A 110 1.73 -1.06 21.74
CA LEU A 110 2.21 -1.20 20.37
C LEU A 110 1.72 -2.52 19.76
N VAL A 111 1.80 -3.64 20.49
CA VAL A 111 1.30 -4.95 20.06
C VAL A 111 -0.19 -4.89 19.73
N ALA A 112 -1.01 -4.38 20.66
CA ALA A 112 -2.46 -4.29 20.46
C ALA A 112 -2.83 -3.45 19.23
N ARG A 113 -2.10 -2.34 18.97
CA ARG A 113 -2.31 -1.49 17.79
C ARG A 113 -1.88 -2.16 16.50
N LEU A 114 -0.79 -2.93 16.50
CA LEU A 114 -0.36 -3.72 15.35
C LEU A 114 -1.36 -4.83 15.00
N GLU A 115 -1.96 -5.48 15.99
CA GLU A 115 -3.05 -6.45 15.76
C GLU A 115 -4.27 -5.80 15.08
N VAL A 116 -4.59 -4.55 15.44
CA VAL A 116 -5.64 -3.77 14.77
C VAL A 116 -5.24 -3.46 13.34
N ALA A 117 -3.99 -3.03 13.11
CA ALA A 117 -3.46 -2.75 11.78
C ALA A 117 -3.51 -4.00 10.89
N GLU A 118 -3.08 -5.17 11.38
CA GLU A 118 -3.14 -6.44 10.65
C GLU A 118 -4.57 -6.81 10.23
N ARG A 119 -5.52 -6.66 11.15
CA ARG A 119 -6.93 -6.93 10.87
C ARG A 119 -7.49 -6.00 9.79
N ILE A 120 -7.18 -4.69 9.87
CA ILE A 120 -7.65 -3.71 8.89
C ILE A 120 -7.04 -4.00 7.51
N LEU A 121 -5.74 -4.31 7.46
CA LEU A 121 -5.04 -4.64 6.23
C LEU A 121 -5.57 -5.93 5.60
N GLY A 122 -5.87 -6.95 6.42
CA GLY A 122 -6.47 -8.21 5.96
C GLY A 122 -7.85 -8.01 5.34
N LEU A 123 -8.74 -7.28 6.02
CA LEU A 123 -10.08 -6.97 5.51
C LEU A 123 -10.03 -6.18 4.19
N ARG A 124 -9.08 -5.26 4.04
CA ARG A 124 -8.89 -4.52 2.78
C ARG A 124 -8.41 -5.42 1.64
N GLU A 125 -7.54 -6.37 1.90
CA GLU A 125 -7.11 -7.36 0.90
C GLU A 125 -8.24 -8.27 0.45
N GLU A 126 -9.07 -8.73 1.39
CA GLU A 126 -10.25 -9.52 1.07
C GLU A 126 -11.22 -8.74 0.18
N LEU A 127 -11.50 -7.47 0.50
CA LEU A 127 -12.34 -6.59 -0.33
C LEU A 127 -11.76 -6.41 -1.73
N LEU A 128 -10.47 -6.11 -1.86
CA LEU A 128 -9.82 -5.96 -3.17
C LEU A 128 -9.86 -7.26 -3.98
N THR A 129 -9.75 -8.42 -3.32
CA THR A 129 -9.86 -9.72 -3.97
C THR A 129 -11.27 -9.97 -4.48
N LEU A 130 -12.30 -9.62 -3.71
CA LEU A 130 -13.70 -9.75 -4.10
C LEU A 130 -14.07 -8.76 -5.23
N GLU A 131 -13.61 -7.52 -5.15
CA GLU A 131 -13.81 -6.52 -6.20
C GLU A 131 -13.02 -6.84 -7.48
N GLY A 132 -11.90 -7.57 -7.38
CA GLY A 132 -11.08 -8.00 -8.50
C GLY A 132 -11.63 -9.18 -9.29
N LEU A 133 -12.72 -9.83 -8.84
CA LEU A 133 -13.36 -10.93 -9.56
C LEU A 133 -14.27 -10.39 -10.67
N LEU A 134 -13.74 -10.38 -11.90
CA LEU A 134 -14.52 -10.03 -13.08
C LEU A 134 -15.41 -11.19 -13.51
N ALA A 135 -16.71 -10.95 -13.62
CA ALA A 135 -17.64 -11.91 -14.20
C ALA A 135 -17.38 -12.03 -15.71
N VAL A 136 -16.67 -13.09 -16.11
CA VAL A 136 -16.32 -13.35 -17.52
C VAL A 136 -17.20 -14.44 -18.09
N CYS A 137 -17.81 -14.19 -19.25
CA CYS A 137 -18.58 -15.21 -19.97
C CYS A 137 -17.68 -16.37 -20.38
N SER A 138 -18.02 -17.58 -19.98
CA SER A 138 -17.24 -18.79 -20.29
C SER A 138 -17.11 -19.07 -21.79
N TYR A 139 -18.05 -18.59 -22.60
CA TYR A 139 -18.11 -18.81 -24.06
C TYR A 139 -17.44 -17.67 -24.84
N CYS A 140 -17.97 -16.44 -24.74
CA CYS A 140 -17.54 -15.33 -25.59
C CYS A 140 -16.50 -14.42 -24.93
N LYS A 141 -16.10 -14.69 -23.67
CA LYS A 141 -15.07 -13.97 -22.92
C LYS A 141 -15.37 -12.50 -22.67
N ARG A 142 -16.60 -12.03 -22.88
CA ARG A 142 -17.04 -10.69 -22.47
C ARG A 142 -17.05 -10.59 -20.96
N ILE A 143 -16.80 -9.39 -20.46
CA ILE A 143 -16.83 -9.05 -19.05
C ILE A 143 -18.16 -8.36 -18.75
N ARG A 144 -18.78 -8.71 -17.62
CA ARG A 144 -19.97 -8.04 -17.09
C ARG A 144 -19.52 -6.93 -16.16
N ASP A 145 -19.94 -5.71 -16.43
CA ASP A 145 -19.64 -4.54 -15.59
C ASP A 145 -20.59 -4.42 -14.38
N VAL A 146 -20.38 -3.36 -13.58
CA VAL A 146 -21.20 -3.08 -12.38
C VAL A 146 -22.65 -2.70 -12.70
N ASN A 147 -22.98 -2.37 -13.94
CA ASN A 147 -24.33 -2.07 -14.42
C ASN A 147 -25.01 -3.29 -15.07
N ASP A 148 -24.44 -4.49 -14.93
CA ASP A 148 -24.88 -5.72 -15.57
C ASP A 148 -24.78 -5.74 -17.12
N GLU A 149 -23.97 -4.84 -17.72
CA GLU A 149 -23.74 -4.80 -19.14
C GLU A 149 -22.53 -5.64 -19.57
N TRP A 150 -22.68 -6.42 -20.66
CA TRP A 150 -21.60 -7.26 -21.19
C TRP A 150 -20.80 -6.52 -22.25
N MET A 151 -19.51 -6.28 -21.99
CA MET A 151 -18.59 -5.61 -22.91
C MET A 151 -17.34 -6.45 -23.23
N SER A 152 -16.56 -6.07 -24.24
CA SER A 152 -15.29 -6.76 -24.53
C SER A 152 -14.25 -6.48 -23.46
N LEU A 153 -13.25 -7.35 -23.33
CA LEU A 153 -12.13 -7.19 -22.41
C LEU A 153 -11.40 -5.86 -22.68
N GLU A 154 -11.17 -5.53 -23.95
CA GLU A 154 -10.47 -4.32 -24.35
C GLU A 154 -11.22 -3.07 -23.87
N ARG A 155 -12.52 -3.01 -24.15
CA ARG A 155 -13.37 -1.89 -23.72
C ARG A 155 -13.42 -1.75 -22.19
N TYR A 156 -13.46 -2.87 -21.48
CA TYR A 156 -13.44 -2.87 -20.01
C TYR A 156 -12.13 -2.29 -19.48
N VAL A 157 -10.98 -2.76 -19.99
CA VAL A 157 -9.66 -2.30 -19.56
C VAL A 157 -9.44 -0.83 -19.90
N GLU A 158 -9.85 -0.37 -21.09
CA GLU A 158 -9.76 1.05 -21.48
C GLU A 158 -10.62 1.96 -20.61
N ALA A 159 -11.77 1.47 -20.15
CA ALA A 159 -12.65 2.24 -19.26
C ALA A 159 -12.14 2.33 -17.80
N HIS A 160 -11.36 1.32 -17.34
CA HIS A 160 -10.93 1.19 -15.94
C HIS A 160 -9.43 1.38 -15.72
N SER A 161 -8.66 1.67 -16.79
CA SER A 161 -7.21 1.90 -16.69
C SER A 161 -6.72 2.86 -17.79
N PRO A 162 -5.51 3.43 -17.65
CA PRO A 162 -4.89 4.23 -18.72
C PRO A 162 -4.38 3.38 -19.89
N ALA A 163 -4.53 2.05 -19.85
CA ALA A 163 -4.06 1.15 -20.88
C ALA A 163 -4.80 1.35 -22.21
N ARG A 164 -4.09 1.19 -23.32
CA ARG A 164 -4.61 1.21 -24.69
C ARG A 164 -4.16 -0.06 -25.39
N PHE A 165 -5.03 -0.64 -26.21
CA PHE A 165 -4.70 -1.83 -26.97
C PHE A 165 -4.17 -1.45 -28.36
N SER A 166 -3.02 -2.04 -28.73
CA SER A 166 -2.57 -2.12 -30.12
C SER A 166 -2.73 -3.57 -30.59
N HIS A 167 -3.17 -3.75 -31.82
CA HIS A 167 -3.38 -5.07 -32.38
C HIS A 167 -2.12 -5.54 -33.13
N GLY A 168 -1.72 -6.78 -32.88
CA GLY A 168 -0.63 -7.46 -33.53
C GLY A 168 -0.88 -8.96 -33.57
N VAL A 169 -0.06 -9.68 -34.27
CA VAL A 169 -0.10 -11.15 -34.33
C VAL A 169 1.16 -11.68 -33.65
N CYS A 170 0.98 -12.53 -32.66
CA CYS A 170 2.12 -13.18 -32.01
C CYS A 170 2.74 -14.24 -32.94
N PRO A 171 4.03 -14.61 -32.79
CA PRO A 171 4.70 -15.58 -33.63
C PRO A 171 3.94 -16.90 -33.78
N ASP A 172 3.40 -17.44 -32.69
CA ASP A 172 2.65 -18.73 -32.73
C ASP A 172 1.36 -18.64 -33.56
N CYS A 173 0.63 -17.52 -33.43
CA CYS A 173 -0.57 -17.31 -34.26
C CYS A 173 -0.22 -17.02 -35.70
N TYR A 174 0.89 -16.34 -36.00
CA TYR A 174 1.36 -16.15 -37.35
C TYR A 174 1.68 -17.51 -38.02
N GLU A 175 2.46 -18.34 -37.37
CA GLU A 175 2.79 -19.68 -37.88
C GLU A 175 1.54 -20.54 -38.09
N LYS A 176 0.60 -20.51 -37.14
CA LYS A 176 -0.58 -21.38 -37.17
C LYS A 176 -1.65 -20.95 -38.16
N TYR A 177 -1.84 -19.64 -38.36
CA TYR A 177 -3.01 -19.15 -39.10
C TYR A 177 -2.69 -18.30 -40.33
N LEU A 178 -1.52 -17.67 -40.41
CA LEU A 178 -1.21 -16.71 -41.46
C LEU A 178 -0.13 -17.20 -42.44
N ARG A 179 0.83 -18.01 -41.99
CA ARG A 179 1.93 -18.45 -42.84
C ARG A 179 1.46 -19.12 -44.12
N SER A 180 0.48 -20.02 -44.06
CA SER A 180 -0.08 -20.72 -45.21
C SER A 180 -0.89 -19.83 -46.16
N GLN A 181 -1.27 -18.61 -45.73
CA GLN A 181 -2.01 -17.64 -46.55
C GLN A 181 -1.10 -16.64 -47.26
N VAL A 182 0.14 -16.50 -46.83
CA VAL A 182 1.12 -15.54 -47.37
C VAL A 182 2.09 -16.21 -48.34
N GLU A 183 2.28 -17.53 -48.24
CA GLU A 183 3.16 -18.33 -49.11
C GLU A 183 2.43 -18.99 -50.32
N GLY A 184 1.15 -18.68 -50.54
CA GLY A 184 0.33 -19.10 -51.71
C GLY A 184 0.01 -17.91 -52.58
#